data_fbf99be5d291a0fdbc55cca47887cb90
#
_entry.id   fbf99be5d291a0fdbc55cca47887cb90
#
_cell.length_a   1.000
_cell.length_b   1.000
_cell.length_c   1.000
_cell.angle_alpha   90.00
_cell.angle_beta   90.00
_cell.angle_gamma   90.00
#
_symmetry.space_group_name_H-M   'P 1'
#
loop_
_entity.id
_entity.type
_entity.pdbx_description
1 polymer ?
#
loop_
_entity_poly.entity_id
_entity_poly.type
_entity_poly.pdbx_seq_one_letter_code
_entity_poly.pdbx_strand_id
1 'polypeptide(L)'
;MSVFGSEKIITEKISETELSTYLVGFDIDNEGNSIYRLKPLVQLLLKAIPEFAMGYFGNTGKVSNTEILEVVTESAKAIYKIDVFQKVRDLYGNGEEIDDEVADRYLRKGEFGELILHVLLRDFKNTIPLISKIYFKDSYGTAVHGFDAIHIQPDTKTLWLGESKIYKDGKAGIKALIQDIQDHIQGDYMESEFAIVSRKIRLFEDIPERQYWLDLMDKTTSLKQQINNIVIPLLCTYESTNFTQYDDENLQEFLEEYEKEVRKLKKFFDENNHHKLKSKMKII
;
A
#
# COMPACT_ATOMS: atom_id res chain seq x y z
N MET A 1 13.02 -3.78 13.78
CA MET A 1 11.91 -3.76 14.77
C MET A 1 10.74 -3.09 14.05
N SER A 2 9.60 -3.76 14.00
CA SER A 2 8.39 -3.26 13.32
C SER A 2 7.93 -1.94 13.96
N VAL A 3 7.55 -0.97 13.13
CA VAL A 3 7.15 0.38 13.56
C VAL A 3 5.74 0.37 14.13
N PHE A 4 4.83 -0.36 13.46
CA PHE A 4 3.42 -0.40 13.86
C PHE A 4 3.05 -1.65 14.65
N GLY A 5 3.93 -2.67 14.68
CA GLY A 5 3.67 -3.95 15.33
C GLY A 5 2.83 -4.89 14.46
N SER A 6 2.97 -4.78 13.15
CA SER A 6 2.16 -5.51 12.16
C SER A 6 2.31 -7.03 12.30
N GLU A 7 3.49 -7.52 12.69
CA GLU A 7 3.78 -8.94 12.87
C GLU A 7 2.91 -9.65 13.93
N LYS A 8 2.22 -8.88 14.78
CA LYS A 8 1.25 -9.42 15.76
C LYS A 8 -0.12 -9.70 15.15
N ILE A 9 -0.37 -9.18 13.97
CA ILE A 9 -1.70 -9.17 13.34
C ILE A 9 -1.63 -9.78 11.95
N ILE A 10 -0.57 -9.47 11.20
CA ILE A 10 -0.33 -9.91 9.82
C ILE A 10 0.81 -10.90 9.84
N THR A 11 0.62 -12.04 9.21
CA THR A 11 1.65 -13.08 9.02
C THR A 11 2.13 -13.06 7.58
N GLU A 12 3.45 -12.91 7.37
CA GLU A 12 4.07 -13.19 6.07
C GLU A 12 4.21 -14.71 5.92
N LYS A 13 3.44 -15.33 5.02
CA LYS A 13 3.45 -16.79 4.82
C LYS A 13 4.44 -17.22 3.76
N ILE A 14 4.59 -16.45 2.70
CA ILE A 14 5.58 -16.68 1.65
C ILE A 14 6.45 -15.43 1.57
N SER A 15 7.76 -15.60 1.55
CA SER A 15 8.73 -14.51 1.42
C SER A 15 9.83 -14.93 0.44
N GLU A 16 9.59 -14.70 -0.85
CA GLU A 16 10.50 -14.99 -1.95
C GLU A 16 10.92 -13.68 -2.65
N THR A 17 11.91 -13.76 -3.52
CA THR A 17 12.46 -12.57 -4.20
C THR A 17 11.40 -11.77 -4.97
N GLU A 18 10.45 -12.47 -5.59
CA GLU A 18 9.41 -11.85 -6.44
C GLU A 18 7.99 -12.20 -5.99
N LEU A 19 7.84 -12.71 -4.78
CA LEU A 19 6.54 -13.05 -4.22
C LEU A 19 6.58 -12.97 -2.69
N SER A 20 5.79 -12.08 -2.14
CA SER A 20 5.48 -12.06 -0.71
C SER A 20 3.99 -12.18 -0.51
N THR A 21 3.56 -12.95 0.47
CA THR A 21 2.14 -13.06 0.81
C THR A 21 1.91 -12.80 2.29
N TYR A 22 0.83 -12.12 2.54
CA TYR A 22 0.45 -11.65 3.86
C TYR A 22 -1.00 -12.06 4.14
N LEU A 23 -1.25 -12.56 5.31
CA LEU A 23 -2.62 -12.84 5.74
C LEU A 23 -2.85 -12.36 7.18
N VAL A 24 -4.09 -12.04 7.45
CA VAL A 24 -4.61 -11.82 8.79
C VAL A 24 -5.35 -13.08 9.20
N GLY A 25 -5.01 -13.64 10.35
CA GLY A 25 -5.54 -14.94 10.77
C GLY A 25 -6.95 -14.89 11.33
N PHE A 26 -7.39 -16.02 11.81
CA PHE A 26 -8.68 -16.19 12.48
C PHE A 26 -8.58 -15.87 13.99
N ASP A 27 -9.71 -15.65 14.60
CA ASP A 27 -9.94 -15.50 16.03
C ASP A 27 -11.29 -16.11 16.37
N ILE A 28 -11.65 -16.10 17.64
CA ILE A 28 -12.98 -16.53 18.10
C ILE A 28 -13.73 -15.33 18.69
N ASP A 29 -15.02 -15.27 18.41
CA ASP A 29 -15.90 -14.29 19.05
C ASP A 29 -16.31 -14.73 20.48
N ASN A 30 -17.11 -13.90 21.16
CA ASN A 30 -17.59 -14.19 22.50
C ASN A 30 -18.55 -15.42 22.57
N GLU A 31 -19.05 -15.87 21.43
CA GLU A 31 -19.96 -17.01 21.31
C GLU A 31 -19.20 -18.28 20.90
N GLY A 32 -17.89 -18.17 20.64
CA GLY A 32 -17.02 -19.28 20.22
C GLY A 32 -17.02 -19.55 18.72
N ASN A 33 -17.59 -18.65 17.91
CA ASN A 33 -17.55 -18.79 16.45
C ASN A 33 -16.21 -18.28 15.91
N SER A 34 -15.69 -18.93 14.87
CA SER A 34 -14.53 -18.44 14.13
C SER A 34 -14.87 -17.16 13.39
N ILE A 35 -14.02 -16.16 13.56
CA ILE A 35 -14.13 -14.85 12.89
C ILE A 35 -12.77 -14.44 12.32
N TYR A 36 -12.80 -13.65 11.26
CA TYR A 36 -11.59 -13.04 10.73
C TYR A 36 -11.13 -11.87 11.61
N ARG A 37 -9.83 -11.74 11.88
CA ARG A 37 -9.25 -10.72 12.76
C ARG A 37 -9.30 -9.29 12.18
N LEU A 38 -10.44 -8.89 11.65
CA LEU A 38 -10.63 -7.58 11.01
C LEU A 38 -10.43 -6.42 11.98
N LYS A 39 -10.94 -6.52 13.22
CA LYS A 39 -10.83 -5.45 14.21
C LYS A 39 -9.37 -5.12 14.58
N PRO A 40 -8.49 -6.08 14.86
CA PRO A 40 -7.06 -5.82 15.04
C PRO A 40 -6.40 -5.20 13.81
N LEU A 41 -6.77 -5.65 12.59
CA LEU A 41 -6.26 -5.04 11.35
C LEU A 41 -6.65 -3.57 11.23
N VAL A 42 -7.92 -3.24 11.48
CA VAL A 42 -8.38 -1.84 11.45
C VAL A 42 -7.62 -1.00 12.47
N GLN A 43 -7.40 -1.51 13.68
CA GLN A 43 -6.63 -0.80 14.71
C GLN A 43 -5.16 -0.58 14.30
N LEU A 44 -4.56 -1.54 13.61
CA LEU A 44 -3.22 -1.41 13.03
C LEU A 44 -3.19 -0.30 11.98
N LEU A 45 -4.12 -0.31 11.04
CA LEU A 45 -4.20 0.70 9.99
C LEU A 45 -4.44 2.10 10.57
N LEU A 46 -5.28 2.24 11.60
CA LEU A 46 -5.50 3.51 12.28
C LEU A 46 -4.20 4.08 12.90
N LYS A 47 -3.31 3.24 13.41
CA LYS A 47 -2.01 3.69 13.92
C LYS A 47 -1.09 4.25 12.83
N ALA A 48 -1.22 3.74 11.61
CA ALA A 48 -0.38 4.16 10.49
C ALA A 48 -0.89 5.45 9.80
N ILE A 49 -2.15 5.82 10.01
CA ILE A 49 -2.77 6.99 9.36
C ILE A 49 -1.96 8.28 9.49
N PRO A 50 -1.45 8.68 10.68
CA PRO A 50 -0.71 9.92 10.81
C PRO A 50 0.57 9.97 9.96
N GLU A 51 1.37 8.91 9.97
CA GLU A 51 2.58 8.83 9.14
C GLU A 51 2.22 8.79 7.65
N PHE A 52 1.20 8.01 7.28
CA PHE A 52 0.73 7.89 5.90
C PHE A 52 0.20 9.22 5.34
N ALA A 53 -0.57 9.99 6.13
CA ALA A 53 -1.16 11.24 5.68
C ALA A 53 -0.18 12.41 5.71
N MET A 54 0.61 12.53 6.77
CA MET A 54 1.49 13.68 7.01
C MET A 54 2.93 13.46 6.56
N GLY A 55 3.32 12.21 6.29
CA GLY A 55 4.66 11.83 5.89
C GLY A 55 5.63 11.70 7.06
N TYR A 56 6.71 10.96 6.85
CA TYR A 56 7.70 10.62 7.87
C TYR A 56 8.57 11.84 8.27
N PHE A 57 8.98 12.64 7.30
CA PHE A 57 9.88 13.79 7.52
C PHE A 57 9.15 15.09 7.88
N GLY A 58 7.85 15.08 7.85
CA GLY A 58 7.05 16.30 7.96
C GLY A 58 6.64 16.73 9.37
N ASN A 59 6.90 16.00 10.45
CA ASN A 59 6.65 16.44 11.84
C ASN A 59 6.21 15.36 12.84
N THR A 60 6.13 14.10 12.48
CA THR A 60 5.61 13.05 13.40
C THR A 60 6.43 12.88 14.68
N GLY A 61 7.71 13.27 14.67
CA GLY A 61 8.58 13.25 15.86
C GLY A 61 8.50 14.50 16.74
N LYS A 62 7.77 15.54 16.30
CA LYS A 62 7.68 16.85 17.01
C LYS A 62 6.27 17.20 17.47
N VAL A 63 5.30 16.30 17.26
CA VAL A 63 3.91 16.54 17.68
C VAL A 63 3.83 16.44 19.21
N SER A 64 3.38 17.48 19.85
CA SER A 64 3.14 17.46 21.29
C SER A 64 1.93 16.58 21.63
N ASN A 65 1.88 16.06 22.85
CA ASN A 65 0.74 15.26 23.31
C ASN A 65 -0.61 16.00 23.21
N THR A 66 -0.59 17.35 23.22
CA THR A 66 -1.80 18.18 23.07
C THR A 66 -2.27 18.28 21.62
N GLU A 67 -1.36 18.14 20.65
CA GLU A 67 -1.65 18.25 19.22
C GLU A 67 -1.96 16.90 18.57
N ILE A 68 -1.67 15.78 19.26
CA ILE A 68 -1.79 14.44 18.68
C ILE A 68 -3.21 14.14 18.20
N LEU A 69 -4.21 14.60 18.93
CA LEU A 69 -5.62 14.40 18.58
C LEU A 69 -6.00 15.21 17.32
N GLU A 70 -5.47 16.42 17.19
CA GLU A 70 -5.65 17.27 16.03
C GLU A 70 -4.99 16.64 14.80
N VAL A 71 -3.74 16.19 14.92
CA VAL A 71 -2.99 15.49 13.88
C VAL A 71 -3.74 14.24 13.40
N VAL A 72 -4.23 13.40 14.31
CA VAL A 72 -5.00 12.20 13.95
C VAL A 72 -6.31 12.58 13.26
N THR A 73 -6.99 13.61 13.75
CA THR A 73 -8.26 14.08 13.18
C THR A 73 -8.06 14.63 11.75
N GLU A 74 -7.08 15.51 11.55
CA GLU A 74 -6.79 16.08 10.24
C GLU A 74 -6.28 15.02 9.25
N SER A 75 -5.46 14.08 9.71
CA SER A 75 -5.02 12.95 8.91
C SER A 75 -6.20 12.07 8.47
N ALA A 76 -7.12 11.77 9.38
CA ALA A 76 -8.32 11.01 9.07
C ALA A 76 -9.23 11.77 8.08
N LYS A 77 -9.41 13.08 8.24
CA LYS A 77 -10.15 13.91 7.30
C LYS A 77 -9.53 13.91 5.89
N ALA A 78 -8.20 13.96 5.80
CA ALA A 78 -7.49 13.93 4.54
C ALA A 78 -7.72 12.61 3.79
N ILE A 79 -7.76 11.47 4.51
CA ILE A 79 -7.99 10.14 3.93
C ILE A 79 -9.47 9.94 3.59
N TYR A 80 -10.35 10.23 4.53
CA TYR A 80 -11.72 9.72 4.46
C TYR A 80 -12.71 10.68 3.80
N LYS A 81 -12.36 11.89 3.39
CA LYS A 81 -13.33 12.89 2.91
C LYS A 81 -14.66 12.76 3.67
N ILE A 82 -14.71 13.32 4.85
CA ILE A 82 -15.76 13.10 5.88
C ILE A 82 -17.20 13.15 5.33
N ASP A 83 -17.47 13.99 4.32
CA ASP A 83 -18.78 14.11 3.69
C ASP A 83 -19.29 12.80 3.08
N VAL A 84 -18.38 11.96 2.60
CA VAL A 84 -18.71 10.65 2.02
C VAL A 84 -19.01 9.64 3.11
N PHE A 85 -18.26 9.67 4.21
CA PHE A 85 -18.49 8.82 5.38
C PHE A 85 -19.82 9.13 6.06
N GLN A 86 -20.18 10.39 6.11
CA GLN A 86 -21.46 10.82 6.66
C GLN A 86 -22.62 10.24 5.86
N LYS A 87 -22.55 10.28 4.52
CA LYS A 87 -23.57 9.68 3.66
C LYS A 87 -23.66 8.15 3.82
N VAL A 88 -22.55 7.46 3.88
CA VAL A 88 -22.53 6.00 4.11
C VAL A 88 -23.10 5.65 5.48
N ARG A 89 -22.74 6.41 6.53
CA ARG A 89 -23.28 6.22 7.88
C ARG A 89 -24.80 6.47 7.93
N ASP A 90 -25.27 7.50 7.22
CA ASP A 90 -26.69 7.85 7.19
C ASP A 90 -27.51 6.78 6.44
N LEU A 91 -26.96 6.20 5.35
CA LEU A 91 -27.55 5.05 4.66
C LEU A 91 -27.63 3.82 5.59
N TYR A 92 -26.54 3.48 6.28
CA TYR A 92 -26.54 2.40 7.27
C TYR A 92 -27.49 2.65 8.45
N GLY A 93 -27.53 3.88 8.93
CA GLY A 93 -28.41 4.27 10.03
C GLY A 93 -29.90 4.22 9.69
N ASN A 94 -30.25 4.42 8.41
CA ASN A 94 -31.61 4.34 7.90
C ASN A 94 -32.04 2.91 7.52
N GLY A 95 -31.15 1.92 7.65
CA GLY A 95 -31.43 0.52 7.28
C GLY A 95 -31.54 0.32 5.77
N GLU A 96 -31.01 1.24 4.97
CA GLU A 96 -30.93 1.09 3.52
C GLU A 96 -29.83 0.10 3.17
N GLU A 97 -30.13 -0.85 2.29
CA GLU A 97 -29.11 -1.72 1.71
C GLU A 97 -28.17 -0.86 0.86
N ILE A 98 -26.88 -0.95 1.14
CA ILE A 98 -25.86 -0.34 0.30
C ILE A 98 -25.75 -1.18 -0.95
N ASP A 99 -26.30 -0.69 -2.05
CA ASP A 99 -26.14 -1.34 -3.33
C ASP A 99 -24.68 -1.31 -3.81
N ASP A 100 -24.36 -2.18 -4.78
CA ASP A 100 -22.99 -2.28 -5.31
C ASP A 100 -22.51 -0.96 -5.93
N GLU A 101 -23.41 -0.12 -6.45
CA GLU A 101 -23.08 1.18 -7.06
C GLU A 101 -22.64 2.19 -5.97
N VAL A 102 -23.32 2.20 -4.83
CA VAL A 102 -22.95 3.03 -3.66
C VAL A 102 -21.66 2.51 -3.04
N ALA A 103 -21.52 1.19 -2.89
CA ALA A 103 -20.29 0.57 -2.41
C ALA A 103 -19.12 0.91 -3.33
N ASP A 104 -19.28 0.82 -4.64
CA ASP A 104 -18.24 1.17 -5.61
C ASP A 104 -17.85 2.64 -5.55
N ARG A 105 -18.82 3.52 -5.43
CA ARG A 105 -18.58 4.97 -5.43
C ARG A 105 -17.91 5.47 -4.15
N TYR A 106 -18.17 4.84 -3.00
CA TYR A 106 -17.81 5.36 -1.68
C TYR A 106 -16.86 4.47 -0.87
N LEU A 107 -16.88 3.16 -1.07
CA LEU A 107 -16.09 2.20 -0.30
C LEU A 107 -14.85 1.67 -1.05
N ARG A 108 -14.87 1.65 -2.37
CA ARG A 108 -13.73 1.21 -3.20
C ARG A 108 -12.75 2.35 -3.47
N LYS A 109 -12.32 3.05 -2.44
CA LYS A 109 -11.27 4.04 -2.62
C LYS A 109 -9.92 3.37 -2.44
N GLY A 110 -9.04 3.57 -3.41
CA GLY A 110 -7.68 3.03 -3.45
C GLY A 110 -6.85 3.34 -2.21
N GLU A 111 -7.22 4.38 -1.46
CA GLU A 111 -6.50 4.84 -0.27
C GLU A 111 -6.29 3.76 0.81
N PHE A 112 -7.20 2.80 0.94
CA PHE A 112 -7.00 1.67 1.88
C PHE A 112 -5.92 0.70 1.39
N GLY A 113 -5.87 0.45 0.08
CA GLY A 113 -4.80 -0.34 -0.52
C GLY A 113 -3.44 0.33 -0.35
N GLU A 114 -3.39 1.64 -0.59
CA GLU A 114 -2.21 2.47 -0.38
C GLU A 114 -1.74 2.41 1.09
N LEU A 115 -2.67 2.51 2.06
CA LEU A 115 -2.36 2.43 3.49
C LEU A 115 -1.86 1.03 3.89
N ILE A 116 -2.46 -0.04 3.37
CA ILE A 116 -1.98 -1.41 3.61
C ILE A 116 -0.58 -1.58 3.04
N LEU A 117 -0.34 -1.13 1.79
CA LEU A 117 0.98 -1.17 1.16
C LEU A 117 2.02 -0.42 1.99
N HIS A 118 1.69 0.80 2.47
CA HIS A 118 2.56 1.57 3.35
C HIS A 118 2.96 0.79 4.60
N VAL A 119 1.99 0.18 5.30
CA VAL A 119 2.24 -0.62 6.51
C VAL A 119 3.15 -1.81 6.20
N LEU A 120 2.89 -2.53 5.11
CA LEU A 120 3.70 -3.69 4.71
C LEU A 120 5.15 -3.29 4.36
N LEU A 121 5.33 -2.22 3.62
CA LEU A 121 6.65 -1.69 3.29
C LEU A 121 7.43 -1.23 4.52
N ARG A 122 6.76 -0.57 5.45
CA ARG A 122 7.37 -0.09 6.70
C ARG A 122 7.83 -1.25 7.59
N ASP A 123 6.95 -2.19 7.85
CA ASP A 123 7.16 -3.20 8.89
C ASP A 123 7.87 -4.46 8.38
N PHE A 124 7.61 -4.88 7.13
CA PHE A 124 8.19 -6.11 6.58
C PHE A 124 9.36 -5.88 5.63
N LYS A 125 9.46 -4.69 5.03
CA LYS A 125 10.58 -4.38 4.09
C LYS A 125 11.53 -3.33 4.65
N ASN A 126 11.30 -2.83 5.87
CA ASN A 126 12.15 -1.86 6.56
C ASN A 126 12.46 -0.62 5.73
N THR A 127 11.45 -0.08 5.07
CA THR A 127 11.57 1.12 4.23
C THR A 127 11.15 2.38 4.99
N ILE A 128 11.54 3.55 4.50
CA ILE A 128 11.14 4.86 5.04
C ILE A 128 10.25 5.53 3.99
N PRO A 129 9.02 5.94 4.34
CA PRO A 129 8.14 6.62 3.40
C PRO A 129 8.70 8.00 3.08
N LEU A 130 8.86 8.28 1.80
CA LEU A 130 9.32 9.56 1.32
C LEU A 130 8.14 10.49 1.03
N ILE A 131 7.09 9.93 0.46
CA ILE A 131 5.89 10.65 0.04
C ILE A 131 4.68 9.74 0.20
N SER A 132 3.55 10.32 0.66
CA SER A 132 2.24 9.71 0.50
C SER A 132 1.40 10.53 -0.48
N LYS A 133 0.54 9.84 -1.23
CA LYS A 133 -0.33 10.43 -2.25
C LYS A 133 -1.29 11.49 -1.68
N ILE A 134 -1.66 11.35 -0.42
CA ILE A 134 -2.57 12.25 0.28
C ILE A 134 -1.94 13.61 0.52
N TYR A 135 -0.64 13.66 0.81
CA TYR A 135 0.08 14.91 1.00
C TYR A 135 0.11 15.80 -0.26
N PHE A 136 -0.14 15.22 -1.44
CA PHE A 136 -0.23 15.96 -2.70
C PHE A 136 -1.64 16.43 -3.03
N LYS A 137 -2.69 15.83 -2.45
CA LYS A 137 -4.08 16.23 -2.71
C LYS A 137 -4.41 17.65 -2.20
N ASP A 138 -3.65 18.15 -1.22
CA ASP A 138 -3.85 19.50 -0.66
C ASP A 138 -3.24 20.63 -1.52
N SER A 139 -2.46 20.31 -2.55
CA SER A 139 -1.90 21.29 -3.46
C SER A 139 -2.80 21.45 -4.69
N TYR A 140 -3.90 22.21 -4.55
CA TYR A 140 -4.71 22.72 -5.66
C TYR A 140 -5.45 21.69 -6.54
N GLY A 141 -6.16 20.69 -5.95
CA GLY A 141 -7.24 19.99 -6.68
C GLY A 141 -6.85 19.21 -7.94
N THR A 142 -5.58 19.11 -8.28
CA THR A 142 -5.10 18.27 -9.37
C THR A 142 -4.95 16.84 -8.87
N ALA A 143 -5.65 15.92 -9.53
CA ALA A 143 -5.41 14.50 -9.34
C ALA A 143 -3.93 14.23 -9.62
N VAL A 144 -3.17 13.90 -8.59
CA VAL A 144 -1.78 13.50 -8.78
C VAL A 144 -1.83 12.07 -9.30
N HIS A 145 -1.55 11.93 -10.58
CA HIS A 145 -1.26 10.65 -11.18
C HIS A 145 0.16 10.27 -10.73
N GLY A 146 0.30 9.26 -9.91
CA GLY A 146 1.60 8.85 -9.37
C GLY A 146 1.51 7.48 -8.71
N PHE A 147 2.65 6.93 -8.33
CA PHE A 147 2.70 5.71 -7.55
C PHE A 147 1.96 5.85 -6.22
N ASP A 148 1.32 4.78 -5.77
CA ASP A 148 0.54 4.75 -4.53
C ASP A 148 1.42 4.89 -3.28
N ALA A 149 2.66 4.39 -3.34
CA ALA A 149 3.63 4.52 -2.28
C ALA A 149 5.03 4.83 -2.86
N ILE A 150 5.71 5.80 -2.26
CA ILE A 150 7.11 6.14 -2.59
C ILE A 150 7.91 6.06 -1.31
N HIS A 151 8.72 5.01 -1.19
CA HIS A 151 9.57 4.75 -0.05
C HIS A 151 11.04 4.65 -0.46
N ILE A 152 11.94 4.85 0.50
CA ILE A 152 13.38 4.63 0.34
C ILE A 152 13.86 3.57 1.31
N GLN A 153 14.88 2.84 0.91
CA GLN A 153 15.64 1.96 1.79
C GLN A 153 17.10 2.40 1.74
N PRO A 154 17.54 3.25 2.69
CA PRO A 154 18.87 3.86 2.65
C PRO A 154 20.01 2.85 2.64
N ASP A 155 19.90 1.77 3.43
CA ASP A 155 20.96 0.75 3.58
C ASP A 155 21.28 0.05 2.25
N THR A 156 20.29 -0.19 1.42
CA THR A 156 20.44 -0.82 0.10
C THR A 156 20.46 0.17 -1.04
N LYS A 157 20.26 1.45 -0.75
CA LYS A 157 20.12 2.55 -1.73
C LYS A 157 19.05 2.25 -2.78
N THR A 158 17.90 1.72 -2.32
CA THR A 158 16.80 1.30 -3.18
C THR A 158 15.61 2.23 -3.02
N LEU A 159 15.08 2.70 -4.15
CA LEU A 159 13.82 3.44 -4.24
C LEU A 159 12.67 2.47 -4.50
N TRP A 160 11.63 2.54 -3.70
CA TRP A 160 10.45 1.69 -3.79
C TRP A 160 9.28 2.50 -4.33
N LEU A 161 8.77 2.11 -5.50
CA LEU A 161 7.65 2.77 -6.18
C LEU A 161 6.49 1.78 -6.26
N GLY A 162 5.54 1.90 -5.36
CA GLY A 162 4.53 0.88 -5.13
C GLY A 162 3.17 1.18 -5.74
N GLU A 163 2.47 0.13 -6.18
CA GLU A 163 1.08 0.15 -6.63
C GLU A 163 0.23 -0.83 -5.84
N SER A 164 -1.02 -0.48 -5.60
CA SER A 164 -1.95 -1.28 -4.81
C SER A 164 -3.33 -1.39 -5.45
N LYS A 165 -3.95 -2.55 -5.33
CA LYS A 165 -5.33 -2.80 -5.75
C LYS A 165 -6.06 -3.63 -4.70
N ILE A 166 -7.29 -3.24 -4.39
CA ILE A 166 -8.23 -4.03 -3.59
C ILE A 166 -9.37 -4.49 -4.50
N TYR A 167 -9.50 -5.80 -4.66
CA TYR A 167 -10.51 -6.42 -5.51
C TYR A 167 -11.14 -7.61 -4.81
N LYS A 168 -12.37 -8.00 -5.20
CA LYS A 168 -12.95 -9.27 -4.76
C LYS A 168 -12.23 -10.46 -5.41
N ASP A 169 -11.90 -10.33 -6.70
CA ASP A 169 -11.21 -11.37 -7.47
C ASP A 169 -9.72 -11.03 -7.64
N GLY A 170 -8.85 -11.96 -7.24
CA GLY A 170 -7.39 -11.75 -7.28
C GLY A 170 -6.84 -11.60 -8.71
N LYS A 171 -7.41 -12.29 -9.71
CA LYS A 171 -6.97 -12.16 -11.11
C LYS A 171 -7.34 -10.80 -11.67
N ALA A 172 -8.53 -10.28 -11.33
CA ALA A 172 -8.95 -8.95 -11.74
C ALA A 172 -8.03 -7.87 -11.15
N GLY A 173 -7.67 -8.00 -9.86
CA GLY A 173 -6.70 -7.12 -9.20
C GLY A 173 -5.32 -7.16 -9.86
N ILE A 174 -4.80 -8.35 -10.13
CA ILE A 174 -3.51 -8.53 -10.82
C ILE A 174 -3.54 -7.95 -12.23
N LYS A 175 -4.63 -8.13 -12.98
CA LYS A 175 -4.78 -7.54 -14.31
C LYS A 175 -4.73 -6.02 -14.26
N ALA A 176 -5.38 -5.41 -13.27
CA ALA A 176 -5.33 -3.96 -13.07
C ALA A 176 -3.91 -3.48 -12.72
N LEU A 177 -3.18 -4.19 -11.85
CA LEU A 177 -1.79 -3.87 -11.53
C LEU A 177 -0.86 -3.98 -12.75
N ILE A 178 -1.04 -4.99 -13.59
CA ILE A 178 -0.28 -5.13 -14.85
C ILE A 178 -0.53 -3.93 -15.77
N GLN A 179 -1.77 -3.45 -15.86
CA GLN A 179 -2.09 -2.27 -16.63
C GLN A 179 -1.41 -1.02 -16.07
N ASP A 180 -1.47 -0.80 -14.76
CA ASP A 180 -0.79 0.33 -14.12
C ASP A 180 0.71 0.33 -14.39
N ILE A 181 1.38 -0.84 -14.30
CA ILE A 181 2.79 -0.94 -14.66
C ILE A 181 3.04 -0.49 -16.11
N GLN A 182 2.20 -0.94 -17.05
CA GLN A 182 2.34 -0.59 -18.45
C GLN A 182 2.21 0.92 -18.68
N ASP A 183 1.35 1.57 -17.92
CA ASP A 183 1.09 3.01 -18.02
C ASP A 183 2.15 3.83 -17.29
N HIS A 184 2.60 3.38 -16.11
CA HIS A 184 3.51 4.12 -15.23
C HIS A 184 4.99 3.96 -15.58
N ILE A 185 5.40 2.87 -16.23
CA ILE A 185 6.80 2.65 -16.62
C ILE A 185 7.13 3.26 -17.99
N GLN A 186 6.34 4.16 -18.51
CA GLN A 186 6.72 4.95 -19.68
C GLN A 186 7.69 6.05 -19.27
N GLY A 187 8.69 6.32 -20.14
CA GLY A 187 9.79 7.23 -19.83
C GLY A 187 9.33 8.61 -19.35
N ASP A 188 8.38 9.22 -20.05
CA ASP A 188 7.87 10.55 -19.70
C ASP A 188 7.15 10.57 -18.35
N TYR A 189 6.46 9.47 -18.00
CA TYR A 189 5.80 9.31 -16.71
C TYR A 189 6.83 9.23 -15.58
N MET A 190 7.85 8.37 -15.71
CA MET A 190 8.91 8.21 -14.72
C MET A 190 9.68 9.52 -14.50
N GLU A 191 9.96 10.29 -15.55
CA GLU A 191 10.61 11.61 -15.44
C GLU A 191 9.74 12.59 -14.65
N SER A 192 8.43 12.58 -14.87
CA SER A 192 7.48 13.40 -14.13
C SER A 192 7.46 13.06 -12.64
N GLU A 193 7.39 11.76 -12.31
CA GLU A 193 7.43 11.28 -10.93
C GLU A 193 8.74 11.64 -10.24
N PHE A 194 9.88 11.42 -10.88
CA PHE A 194 11.18 11.79 -10.32
C PHE A 194 11.31 13.31 -10.06
N ALA A 195 10.72 14.14 -10.92
CA ALA A 195 10.70 15.59 -10.70
C ALA A 195 9.86 15.96 -9.47
N ILE A 196 8.76 15.25 -9.22
CA ILE A 196 7.91 15.45 -8.03
C ILE A 196 8.67 14.99 -6.77
N VAL A 197 9.24 13.80 -6.79
CA VAL A 197 9.98 13.22 -5.67
C VAL A 197 11.20 14.09 -5.33
N SER A 198 11.97 14.53 -6.33
CA SER A 198 13.13 15.41 -6.14
C SER A 198 12.75 16.73 -5.45
N ARG A 199 11.62 17.34 -5.86
CA ARG A 199 11.12 18.56 -5.19
C ARG A 199 10.84 18.33 -3.72
N LYS A 200 10.25 17.18 -3.36
CA LYS A 200 9.97 16.83 -1.96
C LYS A 200 11.24 16.57 -1.16
N ILE A 201 12.19 15.84 -1.71
CA ILE A 201 13.48 15.60 -1.06
C ILE A 201 14.19 16.92 -0.74
N ARG A 202 14.05 17.94 -1.59
CA ARG A 202 14.65 19.27 -1.36
C ARG A 202 14.03 20.02 -0.17
N LEU A 203 12.78 19.69 0.21
CA LEU A 203 12.08 20.33 1.32
C LEU A 203 12.51 19.82 2.69
N PHE A 204 13.09 18.61 2.76
CA PHE A 204 13.44 17.96 4.02
C PHE A 204 14.94 17.70 4.11
N GLU A 205 15.58 18.24 5.15
CA GLU A 205 17.03 18.09 5.36
C GLU A 205 17.40 16.75 5.99
N ASP A 206 16.48 16.16 6.76
CA ASP A 206 16.71 14.95 7.57
C ASP A 206 16.57 13.64 6.77
N ILE A 207 16.42 13.70 5.44
CA ILE A 207 16.33 12.50 4.61
C ILE A 207 17.70 11.80 4.55
N PRO A 208 17.81 10.53 5.00
CA PRO A 208 19.06 9.78 4.90
C PRO A 208 19.53 9.67 3.45
N GLU A 209 20.81 9.85 3.21
CA GLU A 209 21.42 9.77 1.86
C GLU A 209 20.78 10.76 0.86
N ARG A 210 20.29 11.91 1.32
CA ARG A 210 19.54 12.90 0.54
C ARG A 210 20.16 13.23 -0.82
N GLN A 211 21.45 13.47 -0.87
CA GLN A 211 22.13 13.81 -2.13
C GLN A 211 22.09 12.65 -3.12
N TYR A 212 22.28 11.41 -2.64
CA TYR A 212 22.20 10.22 -3.47
C TYR A 212 20.82 10.11 -4.18
N TRP A 213 19.73 10.36 -3.47
CA TRP A 213 18.39 10.31 -4.07
C TRP A 213 18.18 11.42 -5.09
N LEU A 214 18.69 12.63 -4.84
CA LEU A 214 18.62 13.74 -5.81
C LEU A 214 19.40 13.39 -7.10
N ASP A 215 20.59 12.82 -6.96
CA ASP A 215 21.43 12.41 -8.09
C ASP A 215 20.79 11.26 -8.88
N LEU A 216 20.18 10.27 -8.17
CA LEU A 216 19.49 9.16 -8.80
C LEU A 216 18.31 9.64 -9.69
N MET A 217 17.60 10.66 -9.25
CA MET A 217 16.43 11.23 -9.94
C MET A 217 16.78 12.37 -10.89
N ASP A 218 18.04 12.70 -11.04
CA ASP A 218 18.47 13.74 -11.95
C ASP A 218 18.27 13.30 -13.41
N LYS A 219 17.81 14.24 -14.26
CA LYS A 219 17.55 13.98 -15.68
C LYS A 219 18.78 13.54 -16.47
N THR A 220 19.98 13.82 -15.97
CA THR A 220 21.23 13.42 -16.59
C THR A 220 21.63 11.98 -16.24
N THR A 221 21.01 11.39 -15.21
CA THR A 221 21.24 10.01 -14.80
C THR A 221 20.57 9.05 -15.79
N SER A 222 21.34 8.07 -16.29
CA SER A 222 20.81 7.15 -17.29
C SER A 222 19.65 6.31 -16.74
N LEU A 223 18.62 6.08 -17.56
CA LEU A 223 17.49 5.24 -17.18
C LEU A 223 17.90 3.84 -16.68
N LYS A 224 18.94 3.26 -17.27
CA LYS A 224 19.51 1.98 -16.81
C LYS A 224 19.99 2.07 -15.36
N GLN A 225 20.65 3.15 -14.99
CA GLN A 225 21.15 3.35 -13.64
C GLN A 225 20.01 3.58 -12.65
N GLN A 226 18.99 4.34 -13.05
CA GLN A 226 17.78 4.56 -12.27
C GLN A 226 17.04 3.23 -12.01
N ILE A 227 16.77 2.45 -13.05
CA ILE A 227 16.04 1.18 -12.98
C ILE A 227 16.74 0.16 -12.07
N ASN A 228 18.07 0.11 -12.07
CA ASN A 228 18.82 -0.82 -11.22
C ASN A 228 18.63 -0.56 -9.71
N ASN A 229 18.20 0.64 -9.35
CA ASN A 229 18.01 1.06 -7.96
C ASN A 229 16.52 1.20 -7.58
N ILE A 230 15.62 0.70 -8.44
CA ILE A 230 14.17 0.76 -8.20
C ILE A 230 13.63 -0.64 -7.97
N VAL A 231 12.76 -0.74 -6.97
CA VAL A 231 11.87 -1.89 -6.73
C VAL A 231 10.44 -1.43 -6.88
N ILE A 232 9.62 -2.20 -7.60
CA ILE A 232 8.20 -1.93 -7.78
C ILE A 232 7.40 -3.00 -7.03
N PRO A 233 6.97 -2.74 -5.78
CA PRO A 233 6.05 -3.61 -5.08
C PRO A 233 4.63 -3.44 -5.63
N LEU A 234 3.98 -4.57 -5.91
CA LEU A 234 2.61 -4.63 -6.40
C LEU A 234 1.73 -5.34 -5.38
N LEU A 235 0.89 -4.60 -4.71
CA LEU A 235 -0.02 -5.15 -3.73
C LEU A 235 -1.39 -5.46 -4.36
N CYS A 236 -1.75 -6.73 -4.39
CA CYS A 236 -3.11 -7.18 -4.68
C CYS A 236 -3.77 -7.68 -3.40
N THR A 237 -4.74 -6.94 -2.88
CA THR A 237 -5.59 -7.40 -1.78
C THR A 237 -6.89 -7.93 -2.36
N TYR A 238 -7.27 -9.17 -2.01
CA TYR A 238 -8.44 -9.83 -2.56
C TYR A 238 -9.11 -10.75 -1.55
N GLU A 239 -10.34 -11.17 -1.85
CA GLU A 239 -11.08 -12.14 -1.05
C GLU A 239 -10.76 -13.56 -1.52
N SER A 240 -10.35 -14.42 -0.58
CA SER A 240 -10.14 -15.83 -0.86
C SER A 240 -11.24 -16.69 -0.24
N THR A 241 -11.75 -17.65 -1.02
CA THR A 241 -12.73 -18.61 -0.52
C THR A 241 -12.15 -19.55 0.54
N ASN A 242 -10.85 -19.67 0.66
CA ASN A 242 -10.19 -20.44 1.72
C ASN A 242 -10.58 -19.93 3.11
N PHE A 243 -10.81 -18.61 3.27
CA PHE A 243 -11.25 -18.04 4.54
C PHE A 243 -12.74 -18.27 4.87
N THR A 244 -13.51 -18.85 3.96
CA THR A 244 -14.88 -19.29 4.22
C THR A 244 -14.98 -20.81 4.38
N GLN A 245 -13.95 -21.55 3.96
CA GLN A 245 -13.90 -23.01 4.01
C GLN A 245 -13.16 -23.54 5.24
N TYR A 246 -12.26 -22.75 5.78
CA TYR A 246 -11.44 -23.07 6.93
C TYR A 246 -11.62 -22.01 8.03
N ASP A 247 -11.32 -22.38 9.25
CA ASP A 247 -11.44 -21.55 10.45
C ASP A 247 -10.14 -21.42 11.26
N ASP A 248 -9.05 -22.04 10.77
CA ASP A 248 -7.71 -21.95 11.33
C ASP A 248 -6.66 -21.88 10.21
N GLU A 249 -5.89 -20.81 10.20
CA GLU A 249 -4.82 -20.56 9.22
C GLU A 249 -3.57 -21.42 9.40
N ASN A 250 -3.53 -22.28 10.43
CA ASN A 250 -2.43 -23.21 10.69
C ASN A 250 -2.75 -24.66 10.29
N LEU A 251 -3.99 -24.95 9.87
CA LEU A 251 -4.33 -26.23 9.32
C LEU A 251 -3.52 -26.53 8.07
N GLN A 252 -3.02 -27.77 7.95
CA GLN A 252 -2.21 -28.18 6.81
C GLN A 252 -2.98 -28.06 5.49
N GLU A 253 -4.25 -28.42 5.49
CA GLU A 253 -5.14 -28.32 4.33
C GLU A 253 -5.36 -26.86 3.89
N PHE A 254 -5.52 -25.94 4.85
CA PHE A 254 -5.59 -24.50 4.55
C PHE A 254 -4.30 -24.01 3.90
N LEU A 255 -3.15 -24.35 4.46
CA LEU A 255 -1.84 -23.92 3.95
C LEU A 255 -1.59 -24.43 2.52
N GLU A 256 -1.96 -25.66 2.23
CA GLU A 256 -1.81 -26.26 0.89
C GLU A 256 -2.72 -25.58 -0.15
N GLU A 257 -4.00 -25.36 0.16
CA GLU A 257 -4.90 -24.66 -0.76
C GLU A 257 -4.55 -23.18 -0.91
N TYR A 258 -4.13 -22.53 0.18
CA TYR A 258 -3.63 -21.14 0.14
C TYR A 258 -2.40 -21.01 -0.78
N GLU A 259 -1.38 -21.85 -0.59
CA GLU A 259 -0.18 -21.82 -1.44
C GLU A 259 -0.53 -22.11 -2.91
N LYS A 260 -1.37 -23.09 -3.17
CA LYS A 260 -1.83 -23.43 -4.52
C LYS A 260 -2.58 -22.27 -5.19
N GLU A 261 -3.42 -21.56 -4.46
CA GLU A 261 -4.11 -20.36 -4.95
C GLU A 261 -3.11 -19.25 -5.29
N VAL A 262 -2.22 -18.92 -4.37
CA VAL A 262 -1.20 -17.88 -4.57
C VAL A 262 -0.28 -18.22 -5.75
N ARG A 263 0.17 -19.48 -5.89
CA ARG A 263 0.99 -19.91 -7.03
C ARG A 263 0.27 -19.77 -8.37
N LYS A 264 -1.05 -20.02 -8.40
CA LYS A 264 -1.87 -19.79 -9.61
C LYS A 264 -1.94 -18.30 -9.97
N LEU A 265 -2.08 -17.43 -8.98
CA LEU A 265 -2.09 -15.98 -9.19
C LEU A 265 -0.72 -15.46 -9.65
N LYS A 266 0.37 -15.94 -9.04
CA LYS A 266 1.74 -15.60 -9.50
C LYS A 266 1.98 -16.05 -10.93
N LYS A 267 1.59 -17.27 -11.27
CA LYS A 267 1.68 -17.78 -12.63
C LYS A 267 0.88 -16.91 -13.61
N PHE A 268 -0.34 -16.54 -13.23
CA PHE A 268 -1.17 -15.64 -14.06
C PHE A 268 -0.47 -14.29 -14.28
N PHE A 269 0.12 -13.70 -13.24
CA PHE A 269 0.91 -12.46 -13.37
C PHE A 269 2.07 -12.65 -14.35
N ASP A 270 2.88 -13.70 -14.19
CA ASP A 270 4.05 -13.97 -15.02
C ASP A 270 3.71 -14.18 -16.50
N GLU A 271 2.59 -14.85 -16.77
CA GLU A 271 2.10 -15.11 -18.13
C GLU A 271 1.53 -13.87 -18.81
N ASN A 272 1.03 -12.88 -18.04
CA ASN A 272 0.37 -11.69 -18.59
C ASN A 272 1.21 -10.42 -18.50
N ASN A 273 2.25 -10.40 -17.69
CA ASN A 273 3.17 -9.26 -17.61
C ASN A 273 4.19 -9.31 -18.76
N HIS A 274 3.86 -8.66 -19.87
CA HIS A 274 4.70 -8.61 -21.08
C HIS A 274 5.54 -7.35 -21.18
N HIS A 275 5.73 -6.60 -20.09
CA HIS A 275 6.47 -5.35 -20.13
C HIS A 275 7.93 -5.57 -20.57
N LYS A 276 8.42 -4.73 -21.50
CA LYS A 276 9.76 -4.86 -22.09
C LYS A 276 10.91 -4.75 -21.07
N LEU A 277 10.66 -4.08 -19.94
CA LEU A 277 11.64 -3.91 -18.85
C LEU A 277 11.52 -4.97 -17.75
N LYS A 278 10.61 -5.95 -17.89
CA LYS A 278 10.39 -7.02 -16.88
C LYS A 278 11.69 -7.67 -16.41
N SER A 279 12.62 -7.95 -17.32
CA SER A 279 13.90 -8.59 -16.99
C SER A 279 14.95 -7.65 -16.37
N LYS A 280 14.67 -6.35 -16.30
CA LYS A 280 15.60 -5.32 -15.82
C LYS A 280 15.11 -4.62 -14.55
N MET A 281 13.86 -4.83 -14.16
CA MET A 281 13.24 -4.21 -13.00
C MET A 281 12.88 -5.30 -11.99
N LYS A 282 13.13 -5.00 -10.73
CA LYS A 282 12.68 -5.87 -9.64
C LYS A 282 11.23 -5.53 -9.32
N ILE A 283 10.31 -6.44 -9.67
CA ILE A 283 8.88 -6.38 -9.35
C ILE A 283 8.60 -7.46 -8.30
N ILE A 284 7.97 -7.07 -7.22
CA ILE A 284 7.66 -7.96 -6.07
C ILE A 284 6.16 -8.00 -5.88
#